data_0353dea402426d26ed6a43d4bb5d6f98
#
_entry.id   0353dea402426d26ed6a43d4bb5d6f98
#
_cell.length_a   1.000
_cell.length_b   1.000
_cell.length_c   1.000
_cell.angle_alpha   90.00
_cell.angle_beta   90.00
_cell.angle_gamma   90.00
#
_symmetry.space_group_name_H-M   'P 1'
#
loop_
_entity.id
_entity.type
_entity.pdbx_description
1 polymer ?
#
loop_
_entity_poly.entity_id
_entity_poly.type
_entity_poly.pdbx_seq_one_letter_code
_entity_poly.pdbx_strand_id
1 'polypeptide(L)'
;MARFSRSDFSWIWVAVAVTCGFCTPAYGDVKESQPTLVFRVINDGQVPPEVVEAAKAHVERIYRHSGIQVEWFDGNEPTQPSRVNGKLDLTMIFVPESVAQTMNRAKEATGFAISNDGQGPRRAYIFVERVGQQAAVVRHQSSLDEKTARGLILGQVIAHEAGHLMLPHDSHSPRGIMQARLGMEGIEQATRGNLLFTADQTKQIRTVLLSRAQAD
;
A
#
# COMPACT_ATOMS: atom_id res chain seq x y z
N MET A 1 27.12 71.50 -61.43
CA MET A 1 26.83 70.51 -62.52
C MET A 1 27.85 69.40 -62.43
N ALA A 2 27.46 68.21 -62.02
CA ALA A 2 27.99 66.91 -62.41
C ALA A 2 27.24 65.83 -61.65
N ARG A 3 26.49 65.02 -62.37
CA ARG A 3 25.81 63.83 -61.94
C ARG A 3 26.86 62.72 -61.74
N PHE A 4 26.77 61.97 -60.68
CA PHE A 4 27.45 60.68 -60.62
C PHE A 4 26.46 59.57 -60.27
N SER A 5 26.59 58.52 -61.01
CA SER A 5 25.80 57.39 -61.23
C SER A 5 25.82 56.44 -59.98
N ARG A 6 24.67 55.80 -59.70
CA ARG A 6 24.52 54.69 -58.79
C ARG A 6 25.08 53.43 -59.44
N SER A 7 25.93 52.73 -58.72
CA SER A 7 26.32 51.36 -59.05
C SER A 7 25.68 50.41 -58.00
N ASP A 8 24.82 49.56 -58.50
CA ASP A 8 24.11 48.49 -57.71
C ASP A 8 25.10 47.42 -57.30
N PHE A 9 25.25 47.22 -55.99
CA PHE A 9 25.94 46.09 -55.45
C PHE A 9 24.89 45.12 -54.95
N SER A 10 24.65 44.04 -55.72
CA SER A 10 23.82 42.90 -55.38
C SER A 10 24.57 42.02 -54.40
N TRP A 11 24.07 41.94 -53.15
CA TRP A 11 24.56 41.01 -52.12
C TRP A 11 23.80 39.70 -52.25
N ILE A 12 24.45 38.70 -52.76
CA ILE A 12 23.94 37.27 -52.74
C ILE A 12 24.17 36.76 -51.38
N TRP A 13 23.05 36.55 -50.59
CA TRP A 13 23.08 35.83 -49.34
C TRP A 13 23.00 34.34 -49.64
N VAL A 14 24.10 33.62 -49.41
CA VAL A 14 24.12 32.16 -49.41
C VAL A 14 23.66 31.72 -48.03
N ALA A 15 22.42 31.26 -47.94
CA ALA A 15 21.90 30.66 -46.72
C ALA A 15 22.43 29.21 -46.61
N VAL A 16 23.41 29.02 -45.74
CA VAL A 16 23.84 27.66 -45.34
C VAL A 16 22.85 27.16 -44.32
N ALA A 17 21.94 26.26 -44.73
CA ALA A 17 21.04 25.55 -43.82
C ALA A 17 21.85 24.47 -43.08
N VAL A 18 22.25 24.77 -41.84
CA VAL A 18 22.79 23.77 -40.93
C VAL A 18 21.60 23.01 -40.37
N THR A 19 21.32 21.85 -40.91
CA THR A 19 20.37 20.89 -40.33
C THR A 19 21.01 20.20 -39.10
N CYS A 20 20.87 20.83 -37.93
CA CYS A 20 21.08 20.16 -36.67
C CYS A 20 20.02 19.06 -36.53
N GLY A 21 20.37 17.83 -36.82
CA GLY A 21 19.59 16.66 -36.48
C GLY A 21 19.52 16.57 -34.96
N PHE A 22 18.44 17.06 -34.35
CA PHE A 22 18.11 16.75 -32.98
C PHE A 22 17.74 15.24 -32.92
N CYS A 23 18.72 14.35 -32.63
CA CYS A 23 18.43 13.06 -32.09
C CYS A 23 17.82 13.29 -30.70
N THR A 24 16.50 13.37 -30.63
CA THR A 24 15.80 13.19 -29.35
C THR A 24 16.07 11.74 -28.92
N PRO A 25 16.73 11.50 -27.75
CA PRO A 25 16.77 10.16 -27.24
C PRO A 25 15.30 9.75 -27.02
N ALA A 26 14.89 8.65 -27.66
CA ALA A 26 13.64 7.98 -27.34
C ALA A 26 13.76 7.59 -25.85
N TYR A 27 13.22 8.40 -24.95
CA TYR A 27 12.95 8.02 -23.59
C TYR A 27 11.87 6.95 -23.70
N GLY A 28 12.31 5.70 -23.80
CA GLY A 28 11.42 4.58 -23.65
C GLY A 28 10.77 4.75 -22.28
N ASP A 29 9.45 4.88 -22.26
CA ASP A 29 8.66 4.80 -21.04
C ASP A 29 9.04 3.47 -20.37
N VAL A 30 10.01 3.52 -19.47
CA VAL A 30 10.26 2.43 -18.52
C VAL A 30 9.01 2.44 -17.65
N LYS A 31 8.04 1.63 -18.02
CA LYS A 31 6.84 1.38 -17.23
C LYS A 31 7.37 0.84 -15.89
N GLU A 32 7.54 1.76 -14.93
CA GLU A 32 8.01 1.44 -13.59
C GLU A 32 7.06 0.37 -13.06
N SER A 33 7.55 -0.87 -12.97
CA SER A 33 6.72 -2.00 -12.55
C SER A 33 6.23 -1.67 -11.14
N GLN A 34 4.91 -1.61 -10.99
CA GLN A 34 4.32 -1.34 -9.68
C GLN A 34 4.72 -2.49 -8.74
N PRO A 35 5.29 -2.18 -7.57
CA PRO A 35 5.64 -3.22 -6.62
C PRO A 35 4.40 -3.97 -6.17
N THR A 36 4.54 -5.28 -5.98
CA THR A 36 3.46 -6.18 -5.58
C THR A 36 3.70 -6.70 -4.18
N LEU A 37 2.67 -6.61 -3.34
CA LEU A 37 2.61 -7.15 -2.00
C LEU A 37 1.69 -8.38 -1.99
N VAL A 38 2.14 -9.48 -1.42
CA VAL A 38 1.37 -10.71 -1.30
C VAL A 38 0.84 -10.84 0.12
N PHE A 39 -0.44 -11.09 0.25
CA PHE A 39 -1.09 -11.45 1.51
C PHE A 39 -1.54 -12.91 1.49
N ARG A 40 -1.20 -13.65 2.54
CA ARG A 40 -1.77 -14.95 2.85
C ARG A 40 -2.70 -14.81 4.02
N VAL A 41 -3.92 -15.32 3.90
CA VAL A 41 -4.91 -15.26 4.96
C VAL A 41 -5.16 -16.65 5.53
N ILE A 42 -4.96 -16.81 6.84
CA ILE A 42 -5.38 -17.98 7.61
C ILE A 42 -6.56 -17.53 8.48
N ASN A 43 -7.74 -18.08 8.22
CA ASN A 43 -8.99 -17.64 8.87
C ASN A 43 -9.43 -18.59 9.98
N ASP A 44 -8.61 -18.79 11.00
CA ASP A 44 -8.93 -19.64 12.17
C ASP A 44 -10.03 -19.00 13.04
N GLY A 45 -10.19 -17.69 12.97
CA GLY A 45 -11.23 -16.93 13.66
C GLY A 45 -12.61 -16.99 12.99
N GLN A 46 -12.77 -17.77 11.93
CA GLN A 46 -14.04 -18.01 11.21
C GLN A 46 -14.78 -16.70 10.83
N VAL A 47 -14.04 -15.72 10.36
CA VAL A 47 -14.63 -14.49 9.81
C VAL A 47 -15.47 -14.85 8.56
N PRO A 48 -16.73 -14.37 8.46
CA PRO A 48 -17.57 -14.66 7.30
C PRO A 48 -16.89 -14.25 5.98
N PRO A 49 -16.98 -15.08 4.93
CA PRO A 49 -16.30 -14.80 3.65
C PRO A 49 -16.62 -13.41 3.07
N GLU A 50 -17.85 -12.95 3.17
CA GLU A 50 -18.28 -11.64 2.69
C GLU A 50 -17.64 -10.48 3.45
N VAL A 51 -17.28 -10.67 4.73
CA VAL A 51 -16.52 -9.69 5.53
C VAL A 51 -15.05 -9.70 5.11
N VAL A 52 -14.48 -10.88 4.87
CA VAL A 52 -13.10 -11.03 4.39
C VAL A 52 -12.95 -10.35 3.02
N GLU A 53 -13.87 -10.57 2.09
CA GLU A 53 -13.84 -9.92 0.77
C GLU A 53 -14.00 -8.39 0.86
N ALA A 54 -14.87 -7.90 1.74
CA ALA A 54 -14.98 -6.47 2.00
C ALA A 54 -13.68 -5.89 2.57
N ALA A 55 -13.01 -6.61 3.47
CA ALA A 55 -11.72 -6.20 4.02
C ALA A 55 -10.61 -6.20 2.96
N LYS A 56 -10.53 -7.23 2.11
CA LYS A 56 -9.60 -7.30 0.99
C LYS A 56 -9.75 -6.10 0.06
N ALA A 57 -10.97 -5.79 -0.37
CA ALA A 57 -11.24 -4.64 -1.23
C ALA A 57 -10.79 -3.31 -0.57
N HIS A 58 -10.93 -3.19 0.74
CA HIS A 58 -10.49 -2.02 1.49
C HIS A 58 -8.96 -1.92 1.54
N VAL A 59 -8.25 -3.02 1.82
CA VAL A 59 -6.78 -3.11 1.80
C VAL A 59 -6.24 -2.77 0.42
N GLU A 60 -6.79 -3.36 -0.64
CA GLU A 60 -6.39 -3.06 -2.02
C GLU A 60 -6.52 -1.57 -2.35
N ARG A 61 -7.59 -0.92 -1.90
CA ARG A 61 -7.77 0.51 -2.09
C ARG A 61 -6.66 1.30 -1.39
N ILE A 62 -6.32 0.97 -0.13
CA ILE A 62 -5.25 1.62 0.64
C ILE A 62 -3.91 1.51 -0.09
N TYR A 63 -3.52 0.31 -0.49
CA TYR A 63 -2.24 0.06 -1.15
C TYR A 63 -2.20 0.62 -2.58
N ARG A 64 -3.31 0.62 -3.30
CA ARG A 64 -3.42 1.27 -4.62
C ARG A 64 -3.12 2.76 -4.55
N HIS A 65 -3.57 3.47 -3.51
CA HIS A 65 -3.21 4.88 -3.28
C HIS A 65 -1.71 5.08 -3.06
N SER A 66 -1.03 4.06 -2.57
CA SER A 66 0.43 4.03 -2.41
C SER A 66 1.16 3.56 -3.69
N GLY A 67 0.45 3.29 -4.79
CA GLY A 67 1.02 2.75 -6.03
C GLY A 67 1.54 1.33 -5.88
N ILE A 68 0.91 0.52 -5.03
CA ILE A 68 1.28 -0.88 -4.73
C ILE A 68 0.13 -1.78 -5.16
N GLN A 69 0.44 -2.86 -5.87
CA GLN A 69 -0.51 -3.92 -6.18
C GLN A 69 -0.57 -4.92 -5.02
N VAL A 70 -1.74 -5.53 -4.83
CA VAL A 70 -1.97 -6.55 -3.81
C VAL A 70 -2.44 -7.83 -4.47
N GLU A 71 -1.86 -8.96 -4.05
CA GLU A 71 -2.30 -10.31 -4.40
C GLU A 71 -2.69 -11.07 -3.14
N TRP A 72 -3.75 -11.87 -3.21
CA TRP A 72 -4.27 -12.64 -2.08
C TRP A 72 -4.15 -14.14 -2.34
N PHE A 73 -3.74 -14.87 -1.30
CA PHE A 73 -3.69 -16.33 -1.30
C PHE A 73 -4.35 -16.88 -0.03
N ASP A 74 -4.89 -18.09 -0.13
CA ASP A 74 -5.27 -18.85 1.05
C ASP A 74 -3.99 -19.30 1.77
N GLY A 75 -3.88 -18.99 3.06
CA GLY A 75 -2.72 -19.34 3.88
C GLY A 75 -2.58 -20.84 4.16
N ASN A 76 -3.64 -21.59 3.95
CA ASN A 76 -3.65 -23.06 4.10
C ASN A 76 -3.19 -23.78 2.81
N GLU A 77 -3.12 -23.09 1.67
CA GLU A 77 -2.60 -23.66 0.43
C GLU A 77 -1.07 -23.77 0.46
N PRO A 78 -0.49 -24.86 -0.07
CA PRO A 78 0.96 -24.98 -0.21
C PRO A 78 1.52 -23.84 -1.05
N THR A 79 2.54 -23.16 -0.53
CA THR A 79 3.22 -22.08 -1.25
C THR A 79 3.94 -22.66 -2.48
N GLN A 80 3.54 -22.22 -3.67
CA GLN A 80 4.36 -22.43 -4.85
C GLN A 80 5.42 -21.31 -4.90
N PRO A 81 6.74 -21.64 -4.77
CA PRO A 81 7.80 -20.62 -4.73
C PRO A 81 7.76 -19.66 -5.91
N SER A 82 7.42 -20.17 -7.11
CA SER A 82 7.33 -19.39 -8.34
C SER A 82 6.27 -18.28 -8.33
N ARG A 83 5.30 -18.32 -7.39
CA ARG A 83 4.25 -17.28 -7.29
C ARG A 83 4.67 -16.08 -6.46
N VAL A 84 5.74 -16.19 -5.69
CA VAL A 84 6.20 -15.14 -4.77
C VAL A 84 7.62 -14.65 -5.03
N ASN A 85 8.31 -15.17 -6.05
CA ASN A 85 9.63 -14.69 -6.42
C ASN A 85 9.64 -13.18 -6.61
N GLY A 86 10.57 -12.49 -5.97
CA GLY A 86 10.70 -11.04 -6.00
C GLY A 86 9.59 -10.27 -5.28
N LYS A 87 8.61 -10.95 -4.65
CA LYS A 87 7.52 -10.30 -3.93
C LYS A 87 7.68 -10.48 -2.42
N LEU A 88 7.21 -9.50 -1.66
CA LEU A 88 7.11 -9.63 -0.22
C LEU A 88 5.81 -10.38 0.12
N ASP A 89 5.95 -11.48 0.88
CA ASP A 89 4.86 -12.33 1.33
C ASP A 89 4.59 -12.08 2.83
N LEU A 90 3.37 -11.67 3.18
CA LEU A 90 2.90 -11.42 4.54
C LEU A 90 1.76 -12.37 4.89
N THR A 91 1.86 -13.04 6.04
CA THR A 91 0.78 -13.93 6.52
C THR A 91 -0.07 -13.22 7.56
N MET A 92 -1.37 -13.10 7.30
CA MET A 92 -2.39 -12.56 8.19
C MET A 92 -3.18 -13.72 8.80
N ILE A 93 -3.12 -13.87 10.12
CA ILE A 93 -3.75 -14.98 10.86
C ILE A 93 -4.89 -14.37 11.68
N PHE A 94 -6.12 -14.68 11.31
CA PHE A 94 -7.30 -14.28 12.05
C PHE A 94 -7.54 -15.29 13.17
N VAL A 95 -7.53 -14.85 14.41
CA VAL A 95 -7.65 -15.73 15.58
C VAL A 95 -8.82 -15.34 16.47
N PRO A 96 -9.49 -16.31 17.10
CA PRO A 96 -10.55 -16.04 18.07
C PRO A 96 -9.97 -15.48 19.38
N GLU A 97 -10.83 -14.86 20.21
CA GLU A 97 -10.44 -14.24 21.48
C GLU A 97 -9.80 -15.24 22.44
N SER A 98 -10.22 -16.52 22.41
CA SER A 98 -9.61 -17.57 23.23
C SER A 98 -8.12 -17.74 22.97
N VAL A 99 -7.69 -17.60 21.71
CA VAL A 99 -6.28 -17.63 21.31
C VAL A 99 -5.61 -16.29 21.65
N ALA A 100 -6.28 -15.16 21.37
CA ALA A 100 -5.77 -13.83 21.67
C ALA A 100 -5.39 -13.64 23.15
N GLN A 101 -6.18 -14.21 24.08
CA GLN A 101 -5.94 -14.17 25.52
C GLN A 101 -4.64 -14.89 25.92
N THR A 102 -4.26 -15.96 25.22
CA THR A 102 -3.00 -16.68 25.49
C THR A 102 -1.76 -15.91 25.04
N MET A 103 -1.92 -14.92 24.16
CA MET A 103 -0.82 -14.15 23.59
C MET A 103 -0.37 -12.97 24.46
N ASN A 104 -0.97 -12.77 25.63
CA ASN A 104 -0.63 -11.74 26.61
C ASN A 104 -0.48 -10.33 26.01
N ARG A 105 -1.42 -9.93 25.15
CA ARG A 105 -1.47 -8.61 24.54
C ARG A 105 -2.45 -7.69 25.23
N ALA A 106 -2.26 -6.38 25.11
CA ALA A 106 -3.20 -5.41 25.65
C ALA A 106 -4.62 -5.69 25.18
N LYS A 107 -5.62 -5.53 26.06
CA LYS A 107 -7.02 -5.84 25.75
C LYS A 107 -7.59 -4.98 24.61
N GLU A 108 -7.03 -3.80 24.44
CA GLU A 108 -7.43 -2.84 23.39
C GLU A 108 -6.77 -3.13 22.04
N ALA A 109 -5.73 -3.96 21.99
CA ALA A 109 -5.06 -4.32 20.74
C ALA A 109 -5.98 -5.16 19.87
N THR A 110 -6.16 -4.76 18.61
CA THR A 110 -6.95 -5.49 17.60
C THR A 110 -6.09 -6.47 16.80
N GLY A 111 -4.77 -6.36 16.90
CA GLY A 111 -3.80 -7.24 16.27
C GLY A 111 -2.40 -7.00 16.80
N PHE A 112 -1.46 -7.73 16.26
CA PHE A 112 -0.03 -7.45 16.41
C PHE A 112 0.79 -8.15 15.34
N ALA A 113 1.89 -7.50 14.93
CA ALA A 113 2.84 -7.98 13.95
C ALA A 113 4.07 -8.62 14.59
N ILE A 114 4.59 -9.69 13.98
CA ILE A 114 5.86 -10.33 14.34
C ILE A 114 6.78 -10.27 13.12
N SER A 115 7.86 -9.53 13.25
CA SER A 115 8.94 -9.50 12.28
C SER A 115 10.22 -10.00 12.95
N ASN A 116 10.82 -11.04 12.39
CA ASN A 116 12.10 -11.55 12.86
C ASN A 116 13.22 -10.89 12.03
N ASP A 117 13.66 -9.70 12.40
CA ASP A 117 14.84 -8.97 11.89
C ASP A 117 15.28 -9.28 10.43
N GLY A 118 14.31 -9.38 9.53
CA GLY A 118 14.53 -9.65 8.10
C GLY A 118 14.75 -11.11 7.71
N GLN A 119 14.88 -12.02 8.68
CA GLN A 119 15.06 -13.46 8.45
C GLN A 119 13.81 -14.22 8.94
N GLY A 120 13.02 -14.77 8.02
CA GLY A 120 11.87 -15.60 8.37
C GLY A 120 10.51 -15.04 7.93
N PRO A 121 9.44 -15.81 8.18
CA PRO A 121 8.10 -15.43 7.75
C PRO A 121 7.59 -14.21 8.54
N ARG A 122 7.10 -13.22 7.82
CA ARG A 122 6.46 -12.04 8.39
C ARG A 122 4.99 -12.33 8.63
N ARG A 123 4.56 -12.28 9.88
CA ARG A 123 3.20 -12.66 10.30
C ARG A 123 2.56 -11.58 11.15
N ALA A 124 1.25 -11.43 10.98
CA ALA A 124 0.44 -10.65 11.88
C ALA A 124 -0.78 -11.46 12.34
N TYR A 125 -1.12 -11.31 13.60
CA TYR A 125 -2.30 -11.89 14.23
C TYR A 125 -3.36 -10.82 14.38
N ILE A 126 -4.61 -11.16 14.05
CA ILE A 126 -5.73 -10.23 14.08
C ILE A 126 -6.82 -10.84 14.96
N PHE A 127 -7.26 -10.11 15.97
CA PHE A 127 -8.21 -10.56 17.00
C PHE A 127 -9.64 -10.26 16.56
N VAL A 128 -10.33 -11.29 16.06
CA VAL A 128 -11.59 -11.15 15.31
C VAL A 128 -12.70 -10.49 16.14
N GLU A 129 -12.87 -10.89 17.40
CA GLU A 129 -13.92 -10.34 18.27
C GLU A 129 -13.65 -8.88 18.62
N ARG A 130 -12.40 -8.49 18.81
CA ARG A 130 -12.00 -7.10 19.09
C ARG A 130 -12.21 -6.20 17.86
N VAL A 131 -11.92 -6.71 16.66
CA VAL A 131 -12.28 -6.07 15.40
C VAL A 131 -13.80 -5.90 15.31
N GLY A 132 -14.59 -6.92 15.67
CA GLY A 132 -16.04 -6.84 15.70
C GLY A 132 -16.57 -5.79 16.68
N GLN A 133 -15.98 -5.71 17.88
CA GLN A 133 -16.33 -4.69 18.88
C GLN A 133 -16.06 -3.27 18.36
N GLN A 134 -14.91 -3.04 17.73
CA GLN A 134 -14.58 -1.75 17.14
C GLN A 134 -15.51 -1.43 15.96
N ALA A 135 -15.84 -2.41 15.12
CA ALA A 135 -16.79 -2.25 14.02
C ALA A 135 -18.21 -1.88 14.52
N ALA A 136 -18.65 -2.42 15.66
CA ALA A 136 -19.92 -2.05 16.27
C ALA A 136 -19.95 -0.56 16.67
N VAL A 137 -18.85 -0.02 17.20
CA VAL A 137 -18.71 1.43 17.50
C VAL A 137 -18.85 2.24 16.22
N VAL A 138 -18.14 1.85 15.15
CA VAL A 138 -18.22 2.53 13.83
C VAL A 138 -19.64 2.51 13.30
N ARG A 139 -20.32 1.37 13.36
CA ARG A 139 -21.71 1.24 12.90
C ARG A 139 -22.68 2.16 13.65
N HIS A 140 -22.50 2.32 14.97
CA HIS A 140 -23.33 3.25 15.76
C HIS A 140 -23.09 4.72 15.40
N GLN A 141 -21.93 5.05 14.86
CA GLN A 141 -21.53 6.43 14.52
C GLN A 141 -21.66 6.76 13.02
N SER A 142 -22.00 5.77 12.21
CA SER A 142 -22.13 5.89 10.76
C SER A 142 -23.41 5.19 10.28
N SER A 143 -23.79 5.41 9.03
CA SER A 143 -24.91 4.71 8.39
C SER A 143 -24.48 3.37 7.74
N LEU A 144 -23.30 2.83 8.08
CA LEU A 144 -22.81 1.59 7.50
C LEU A 144 -23.58 0.39 8.04
N ASP A 145 -23.85 -0.58 7.16
CA ASP A 145 -24.31 -1.90 7.57
C ASP A 145 -23.20 -2.68 8.29
N GLU A 146 -23.57 -3.78 8.97
CA GLU A 146 -22.65 -4.55 9.80
C GLU A 146 -21.49 -5.15 8.98
N LYS A 147 -21.78 -5.72 7.81
CA LYS A 147 -20.77 -6.32 6.93
C LYS A 147 -19.76 -5.27 6.49
N THR A 148 -20.23 -4.12 6.05
CA THR A 148 -19.40 -3.02 5.60
C THR A 148 -18.53 -2.45 6.73
N ALA A 149 -19.10 -2.24 7.92
CA ALA A 149 -18.35 -1.77 9.08
C ALA A 149 -17.28 -2.77 9.53
N ARG A 150 -17.62 -4.06 9.59
CA ARG A 150 -16.65 -5.12 9.94
C ARG A 150 -15.54 -5.25 8.89
N GLY A 151 -15.88 -5.24 7.60
CA GLY A 151 -14.90 -5.28 6.52
C GLY A 151 -13.98 -4.05 6.52
N LEU A 152 -14.53 -2.87 6.78
CA LEU A 152 -13.76 -1.63 6.92
C LEU A 152 -12.71 -1.74 8.03
N ILE A 153 -13.13 -2.10 9.25
CA ILE A 153 -12.22 -2.18 10.40
C ILE A 153 -11.21 -3.32 10.23
N LEU A 154 -11.65 -4.49 9.77
CA LEU A 154 -10.74 -5.60 9.48
C LEU A 154 -9.67 -5.19 8.46
N GLY A 155 -10.07 -4.53 7.38
CA GLY A 155 -9.12 -4.04 6.37
C GLY A 155 -8.15 -2.98 6.91
N GLN A 156 -8.61 -2.08 7.80
CA GLN A 156 -7.73 -1.12 8.49
C GLN A 156 -6.70 -1.83 9.36
N VAL A 157 -7.12 -2.82 10.15
CA VAL A 157 -6.22 -3.60 11.02
C VAL A 157 -5.21 -4.38 10.18
N ILE A 158 -5.64 -5.05 9.10
CA ILE A 158 -4.73 -5.74 8.17
C ILE A 158 -3.67 -4.76 7.63
N ALA A 159 -4.08 -3.58 7.15
CA ALA A 159 -3.15 -2.60 6.60
C ALA A 159 -2.19 -2.05 7.66
N HIS A 160 -2.66 -1.81 8.90
CA HIS A 160 -1.87 -1.35 10.02
C HIS A 160 -0.80 -2.37 10.42
N GLU A 161 -1.20 -3.62 10.63
CA GLU A 161 -0.28 -4.69 11.02
C GLU A 161 0.73 -5.02 9.91
N ALA A 162 0.30 -4.99 8.65
CA ALA A 162 1.20 -5.09 7.52
C ALA A 162 2.20 -3.92 7.45
N GLY A 163 1.75 -2.72 7.85
CA GLY A 163 2.62 -1.56 8.03
C GLY A 163 3.77 -1.86 9.01
N HIS A 164 3.49 -2.43 10.17
CA HIS A 164 4.50 -2.84 11.15
C HIS A 164 5.48 -3.91 10.61
N LEU A 165 5.06 -4.73 9.66
CA LEU A 165 5.94 -5.72 9.03
C LEU A 165 6.89 -5.11 7.98
N MET A 166 6.65 -3.88 7.52
CA MET A 166 7.41 -3.24 6.46
C MET A 166 8.13 -1.95 6.89
N LEU A 167 7.62 -1.31 7.92
CA LEU A 167 8.17 -0.06 8.46
C LEU A 167 9.13 -0.35 9.64
N PRO A 168 10.01 0.58 10.01
CA PRO A 168 10.84 0.45 11.20
C PRO A 168 10.02 0.24 12.49
N HIS A 169 10.67 -0.27 13.54
CA HIS A 169 10.09 -0.29 14.88
C HIS A 169 9.58 1.12 15.27
N ASP A 170 8.52 1.17 16.07
CA ASP A 170 7.89 2.44 16.51
C ASP A 170 7.32 3.30 15.37
N SER A 171 6.87 2.65 14.30
CA SER A 171 6.31 3.33 13.12
C SER A 171 4.93 3.96 13.33
N HIS A 172 4.41 4.01 14.57
CA HIS A 172 3.18 4.73 14.85
C HIS A 172 3.31 6.22 14.52
N SER A 173 2.22 6.79 14.05
CA SER A 173 2.13 8.19 13.63
C SER A 173 0.88 8.85 14.20
N PRO A 174 0.85 10.17 14.36
CA PRO A 174 -0.33 10.87 14.89
C PRO A 174 -1.53 10.86 13.92
N ARG A 175 -1.32 10.47 12.66
CA ARG A 175 -2.36 10.43 11.62
C ARG A 175 -2.12 9.31 10.62
N GLY A 176 -3.15 8.98 9.83
CA GLY A 176 -3.10 7.93 8.80
C GLY A 176 -3.27 6.52 9.38
N ILE A 177 -2.97 5.51 8.59
CA ILE A 177 -3.14 4.09 8.93
C ILE A 177 -2.36 3.70 10.19
N MET A 178 -1.15 4.23 10.36
CA MET A 178 -0.27 3.86 11.48
C MET A 178 -0.57 4.63 12.77
N GLN A 179 -1.79 5.11 13.00
CA GLN A 179 -2.19 5.61 14.31
C GLN A 179 -2.25 4.48 15.32
N ALA A 180 -1.66 4.69 16.51
CA ALA A 180 -1.69 3.71 17.59
C ALA A 180 -3.12 3.38 18.08
N ARG A 181 -4.06 4.31 17.90
CA ARG A 181 -5.48 4.15 18.21
C ARG A 181 -6.34 4.83 17.15
N LEU A 182 -7.35 4.12 16.68
CA LEU A 182 -8.32 4.68 15.74
C LEU A 182 -9.36 5.49 16.52
N GLY A 183 -9.13 6.81 16.60
CA GLY A 183 -10.09 7.75 17.19
C GLY A 183 -11.22 8.12 16.22
N MET A 184 -12.12 9.00 16.67
CA MET A 184 -13.30 9.45 15.88
C MET A 184 -12.91 10.00 14.51
N GLU A 185 -11.91 10.87 14.45
CA GLU A 185 -11.42 11.43 13.19
C GLU A 185 -10.90 10.34 12.25
N GLY A 186 -10.15 9.36 12.78
CA GLY A 186 -9.67 8.22 12.00
C GLY A 186 -10.81 7.36 11.45
N ILE A 187 -11.87 7.14 12.25
CA ILE A 187 -13.08 6.43 11.81
C ILE A 187 -13.75 7.17 10.64
N GLU A 188 -13.90 8.49 10.78
CA GLU A 188 -14.50 9.31 9.71
C GLU A 188 -13.65 9.30 8.44
N GLN A 189 -12.34 9.40 8.56
CA GLN A 189 -11.42 9.26 7.43
C GLN A 189 -11.49 7.86 6.81
N ALA A 190 -11.57 6.81 7.61
CA ALA A 190 -11.70 5.44 7.15
C ALA A 190 -13.01 5.22 6.36
N THR A 191 -14.14 5.71 6.85
CA THR A 191 -15.44 5.59 6.18
C THR A 191 -15.49 6.33 4.84
N ARG A 192 -14.77 7.47 4.74
CA ARG A 192 -14.60 8.21 3.50
C ARG A 192 -13.51 7.65 2.58
N GLY A 193 -12.79 6.62 3.00
CA GLY A 193 -11.68 6.04 2.25
C GLY A 193 -10.38 6.85 2.25
N ASN A 194 -10.25 7.81 3.16
CA ASN A 194 -9.13 8.75 3.23
C ASN A 194 -8.12 8.42 4.35
N LEU A 195 -8.35 7.35 5.13
CA LEU A 195 -7.38 6.87 6.10
C LEU A 195 -6.32 6.04 5.37
N LEU A 196 -5.20 6.66 5.04
CA LEU A 196 -4.13 6.13 4.20
C LEU A 196 -2.79 6.21 4.92
N PHE A 197 -1.77 5.55 4.38
CA PHE A 197 -0.38 5.77 4.81
C PHE A 197 0.04 7.22 4.54
N THR A 198 0.91 7.77 5.38
CA THR A 198 1.55 9.06 5.10
C THR A 198 2.48 8.94 3.89
N ALA A 199 2.87 10.06 3.29
CA ALA A 199 3.80 10.08 2.16
C ALA A 199 5.15 9.41 2.50
N ASP A 200 5.67 9.65 3.71
CA ASP A 200 6.93 9.04 4.17
C ASP A 200 6.78 7.53 4.37
N GLN A 201 5.69 7.06 4.98
CA GLN A 201 5.39 5.64 5.14
C GLN A 201 5.22 4.96 3.78
N THR A 202 4.49 5.58 2.87
CA THR A 202 4.35 5.09 1.48
C THR A 202 5.70 4.94 0.80
N LYS A 203 6.57 5.94 0.89
CA LYS A 203 7.93 5.90 0.33
C LYS A 203 8.75 4.75 0.92
N GLN A 204 8.74 4.57 2.23
CA GLN A 204 9.47 3.50 2.91
C GLN A 204 8.95 2.11 2.51
N ILE A 205 7.63 1.90 2.51
CA ILE A 205 7.01 0.64 2.09
C ILE A 205 7.39 0.32 0.64
N ARG A 206 7.29 1.28 -0.28
CA ARG A 206 7.69 1.09 -1.69
C ARG A 206 9.17 0.72 -1.80
N THR A 207 10.06 1.36 -1.03
CA THR A 207 11.48 1.03 -1.02
C THR A 207 11.72 -0.43 -0.61
N VAL A 208 11.06 -0.91 0.44
CA VAL A 208 11.14 -2.31 0.90
C VAL A 208 10.69 -3.28 -0.20
N LEU A 209 9.58 -2.97 -0.87
CA LEU A 209 9.04 -3.84 -1.93
C LEU A 209 9.92 -3.87 -3.17
N LEU A 210 10.44 -2.72 -3.60
CA LEU A 210 11.30 -2.61 -4.78
C LEU A 210 12.68 -3.26 -4.55
N SER A 211 13.25 -3.13 -3.35
CA SER A 211 14.52 -3.81 -3.02
C SER A 211 14.42 -5.34 -3.07
N ARG A 212 13.25 -5.89 -2.73
CA ARG A 212 13.00 -7.33 -2.85
C ARG A 212 12.89 -7.78 -4.30
N ALA A 213 12.21 -7.02 -5.13
CA ALA A 213 12.06 -7.32 -6.56
C ALA A 213 13.40 -7.30 -7.33
N GLN A 214 14.44 -6.68 -6.77
CA GLN A 214 15.78 -6.61 -7.36
C GLN A 214 16.75 -7.70 -6.84
N ALA A 215 16.39 -8.38 -5.76
CA ALA A 215 17.26 -9.36 -5.09
C ALA A 215 17.11 -10.80 -5.61
N ASP A 216 16.16 -11.06 -6.51
CA ASP A 216 15.89 -12.32 -7.21
C ASP A 216 16.22 -12.21 -8.69
#